data_b7f9b4993d0f448fe99b683d6a0d6ad9
#
_entry.id   b7f9b4993d0f448fe99b683d6a0d6ad9
#
_cell.length_a   1.000
_cell.length_b   1.000
_cell.length_c   1.000
_cell.angle_alpha   90.00
_cell.angle_beta   90.00
_cell.angle_gamma   90.00
#
_symmetry.space_group_name_H-M   'P 1'
#
loop_
_entity.id
_entity.type
_entity.pdbx_description
1 polymer ?
#
loop_
_entity_poly.entity_id
_entity_poly.type
_entity_poly.pdbx_seq_one_letter_code
_entity_poly.pdbx_strand_id
1 'polypeptide(L)'
;MVDEVVSHAFSHGFHPEHTERLAAYWAEALGGPTTYSDSYGDETTVVKIHSGNGQHAEMDRRAIACFDQALADVGLARDSTLGQVLHDYFAWATTTTMARYHESADDVPDGLSIPRWSWGGLEYGSPDR
;
A
#
# COMPACT_ATOMS: atom_id res chain seq x y z
N MET A 1 5.24 6.34 -16.26
CA MET A 1 4.16 7.31 -16.09
C MET A 1 4.45 8.25 -14.92
N VAL A 2 4.21 9.51 -15.11
CA VAL A 2 4.43 10.52 -14.07
C VAL A 2 3.11 11.25 -13.81
N ASP A 3 2.71 11.33 -12.54
CA ASP A 3 1.57 12.11 -12.11
C ASP A 3 2.08 13.17 -11.12
N GLU A 4 1.74 14.43 -11.38
CA GLU A 4 2.28 15.53 -10.58
C GLU A 4 1.93 15.43 -9.10
N VAL A 5 0.72 14.98 -8.77
CA VAL A 5 0.29 14.85 -7.38
C VAL A 5 1.06 13.74 -6.69
N VAL A 6 1.23 12.60 -7.35
CA VAL A 6 1.97 11.47 -6.79
C VAL A 6 3.46 11.81 -6.72
N SER A 7 4.03 12.42 -7.76
CA SER A 7 5.43 12.85 -7.76
C SER A 7 5.73 13.82 -6.63
N HIS A 8 4.79 14.71 -6.33
CA HIS A 8 4.99 15.69 -5.25
C HIS A 8 5.15 14.99 -3.90
N ALA A 9 4.46 13.87 -3.67
CA ALA A 9 4.57 13.11 -2.44
C ALA A 9 5.99 12.57 -2.23
N PHE A 10 6.78 12.47 -3.29
CA PHE A 10 8.16 12.02 -3.25
C PHE A 10 9.15 13.14 -3.59
N SER A 11 8.77 14.40 -3.35
CA SER A 11 9.60 15.55 -3.72
C SER A 11 10.97 15.56 -3.03
N HIS A 12 11.12 14.85 -1.92
CA HIS A 12 12.40 14.68 -1.22
C HIS A 12 13.17 13.45 -1.69
N GLY A 13 12.69 12.77 -2.71
CA GLY A 13 13.31 11.58 -3.27
C GLY A 13 12.87 10.30 -2.59
N PHE A 14 13.24 9.19 -3.22
CA PHE A 14 13.00 7.86 -2.64
C PHE A 14 14.17 7.47 -1.74
N HIS A 15 13.87 6.67 -0.71
CA HIS A 15 14.90 5.94 -0.01
C HIS A 15 15.64 5.04 -1.02
N PRO A 16 16.99 4.89 -0.94
CA PRO A 16 17.75 4.06 -1.90
C PRO A 16 17.23 2.64 -2.06
N GLU A 17 16.63 2.07 -1.00
CA GLU A 17 16.09 0.72 -1.03
C GLU A 17 14.56 0.69 -1.20
N HIS A 18 13.95 1.80 -1.61
CA HIS A 18 12.50 1.93 -1.64
C HIS A 18 11.82 0.82 -2.46
N THR A 19 12.34 0.55 -3.66
CA THR A 19 11.75 -0.47 -4.55
C THR A 19 11.82 -1.86 -3.91
N GLU A 20 12.95 -2.20 -3.32
CA GLU A 20 13.11 -3.50 -2.67
C GLU A 20 12.20 -3.67 -1.47
N ARG A 21 12.08 -2.61 -0.65
CA ARG A 21 11.22 -2.64 0.52
C ARG A 21 9.76 -2.75 0.14
N LEU A 22 9.34 -2.00 -0.86
CA LEU A 22 7.97 -2.03 -1.35
C LEU A 22 7.62 -3.41 -1.92
N ALA A 23 8.52 -3.98 -2.71
CA ALA A 23 8.32 -5.32 -3.27
C ALA A 23 8.21 -6.37 -2.15
N ALA A 24 9.06 -6.29 -1.12
CA ALA A 24 9.02 -7.22 0.01
C ALA A 24 7.71 -7.08 0.80
N TYR A 25 7.26 -5.85 1.02
CA TYR A 25 5.99 -5.58 1.70
C TYR A 25 4.81 -6.20 0.94
N TRP A 26 4.71 -5.91 -0.36
CA TRP A 26 3.62 -6.44 -1.17
C TRP A 26 3.66 -7.96 -1.29
N ALA A 27 4.86 -8.53 -1.42
CA ALA A 27 5.00 -9.99 -1.47
C ALA A 27 4.45 -10.63 -0.19
N GLU A 28 4.79 -10.06 0.96
CA GLU A 28 4.28 -10.56 2.25
C GLU A 28 2.76 -10.39 2.35
N ALA A 29 2.24 -9.23 1.96
CA ALA A 29 0.80 -8.98 1.99
C ALA A 29 0.03 -9.94 1.10
N LEU A 30 0.63 -10.38 0.00
CA LEU A 30 0.00 -11.28 -0.97
C LEU A 30 0.30 -12.76 -0.69
N GLY A 31 0.78 -13.09 0.49
CA GLY A 31 0.94 -14.47 0.92
C GLY A 31 2.35 -15.04 0.78
N GLY A 32 3.32 -14.24 0.40
CA GLY A 32 4.71 -14.65 0.27
C GLY A 32 5.48 -14.65 1.59
N PRO A 33 6.82 -14.70 1.52
CA PRO A 33 7.65 -14.77 2.73
C PRO A 33 7.52 -13.51 3.59
N THR A 34 7.77 -13.66 4.90
CA THR A 34 7.67 -12.58 5.87
C THR A 34 8.94 -11.72 5.91
N THR A 35 9.59 -11.56 4.79
CA THR A 35 10.86 -10.83 4.68
C THR A 35 10.76 -9.40 5.19
N TYR A 36 9.66 -8.71 4.86
CA TYR A 36 9.50 -7.33 5.30
C TYR A 36 9.42 -7.24 6.82
N SER A 37 8.54 -8.04 7.43
CA SER A 37 8.37 -8.05 8.89
C SER A 37 9.64 -8.49 9.62
N ASP A 38 10.40 -9.38 9.03
CA ASP A 38 11.61 -9.92 9.66
C ASP A 38 12.82 -8.98 9.52
N SER A 39 12.88 -8.17 8.46
CA SER A 39 14.10 -7.45 8.11
C SER A 39 13.97 -5.93 8.01
N TYR A 40 12.79 -5.40 7.71
CA TYR A 40 12.64 -3.98 7.41
C TYR A 40 11.78 -3.22 8.41
N GLY A 41 10.69 -3.78 8.89
CA GLY A 41 9.81 -3.08 9.82
C GLY A 41 8.48 -3.78 10.00
N ASP A 42 7.52 -3.08 10.59
CA ASP A 42 6.20 -3.63 10.86
C ASP A 42 5.10 -2.77 10.23
N GLU A 43 3.88 -3.28 10.30
CA GLU A 43 2.72 -2.58 9.74
C GLU A 43 2.48 -1.24 10.45
N THR A 44 2.67 -1.19 11.78
CA THR A 44 2.51 0.06 12.53
C THR A 44 3.39 1.16 11.96
N THR A 45 4.66 0.86 11.68
CA THR A 45 5.60 1.83 11.10
C THR A 45 5.15 2.28 9.71
N VAL A 46 4.73 1.34 8.87
CA VAL A 46 4.26 1.65 7.51
C VAL A 46 3.05 2.57 7.56
N VAL A 47 2.08 2.25 8.41
CA VAL A 47 0.86 3.07 8.54
C VAL A 47 1.20 4.47 9.07
N LYS A 48 2.13 4.57 10.04
CA LYS A 48 2.56 5.86 10.57
C LYS A 48 3.15 6.76 9.49
N ILE A 49 3.95 6.20 8.60
CA ILE A 49 4.54 6.96 7.48
C ILE A 49 3.46 7.59 6.61
N HIS A 50 2.32 6.91 6.45
CA HIS A 50 1.21 7.39 5.63
C HIS A 50 0.18 8.22 6.41
N SER A 51 0.42 8.47 7.69
CA SER A 51 -0.57 9.07 8.58
C SER A 51 -0.23 10.53 8.88
N GLY A 52 -1.20 11.27 9.43
CA GLY A 52 -0.99 12.64 9.86
C GLY A 52 -0.93 13.67 8.75
N ASN A 53 -1.34 13.31 7.54
CA ASN A 53 -1.25 14.19 6.38
C ASN A 53 -2.61 14.79 5.98
N GLY A 54 -3.65 14.58 6.79
CA GLY A 54 -5.01 14.96 6.47
C GLY A 54 -5.62 14.03 5.44
N GLN A 55 -6.85 14.32 5.05
CA GLN A 55 -7.51 13.53 4.00
C GLN A 55 -6.92 13.89 2.64
N HIS A 56 -6.67 12.86 1.83
CA HIS A 56 -6.04 13.04 0.52
C HIS A 56 -6.70 12.13 -0.53
N ALA A 57 -8.03 12.21 -0.62
CA ALA A 57 -8.79 11.35 -1.54
C ALA A 57 -8.35 11.52 -3.00
N GLU A 58 -8.00 12.74 -3.42
CA GLU A 58 -7.53 12.98 -4.77
C GLU A 58 -6.18 12.29 -5.03
N MET A 59 -5.25 12.38 -4.08
CA MET A 59 -3.96 11.70 -4.20
C MET A 59 -4.16 10.19 -4.23
N ASP A 60 -5.03 9.67 -3.37
CA ASP A 60 -5.33 8.23 -3.32
C ASP A 60 -5.87 7.74 -4.67
N ARG A 61 -6.81 8.48 -5.25
CA ARG A 61 -7.41 8.12 -6.53
C ARG A 61 -6.36 8.10 -7.64
N ARG A 62 -5.47 9.09 -7.65
CA ARG A 62 -4.40 9.16 -8.65
C ARG A 62 -3.36 8.06 -8.45
N ALA A 63 -3.04 7.73 -7.20
CA ALA A 63 -2.14 6.62 -6.90
C ALA A 63 -2.71 5.30 -7.42
N ILE A 64 -4.00 5.07 -7.21
CA ILE A 64 -4.67 3.86 -7.72
C ILE A 64 -4.62 3.84 -9.24
N ALA A 65 -4.86 4.97 -9.89
CA ALA A 65 -4.79 5.05 -11.36
C ALA A 65 -3.37 4.75 -11.87
N CYS A 66 -2.34 5.23 -11.18
CA CYS A 66 -0.95 4.94 -11.52
C CYS A 66 -0.65 3.45 -11.36
N PHE A 67 -1.15 2.83 -10.29
CA PHE A 67 -0.97 1.40 -10.07
C PHE A 67 -1.64 0.59 -11.19
N ASP A 68 -2.87 0.97 -11.55
CA ASP A 68 -3.60 0.29 -12.63
C ASP A 68 -2.86 0.42 -13.98
N GLN A 69 -2.28 1.58 -14.24
CA GLN A 69 -1.49 1.78 -15.46
C GLN A 69 -0.24 0.90 -15.44
N ALA A 70 0.43 0.79 -14.29
CA ALA A 70 1.59 -0.09 -14.15
C ALA A 70 1.22 -1.55 -14.40
N LEU A 71 0.07 -1.99 -13.90
CA LEU A 71 -0.43 -3.35 -14.16
C LEU A 71 -0.63 -3.57 -15.65
N ALA A 72 -1.26 -2.62 -16.34
CA ALA A 72 -1.48 -2.71 -17.77
C ALA A 72 -0.15 -2.77 -18.54
N ASP A 73 0.83 -1.97 -18.11
CA ASP A 73 2.13 -1.89 -18.77
C ASP A 73 2.90 -3.23 -18.69
N VAL A 74 2.65 -4.03 -17.65
CA VAL A 74 3.30 -5.34 -17.52
C VAL A 74 2.38 -6.49 -17.95
N GLY A 75 1.24 -6.19 -18.58
CA GLY A 75 0.33 -7.20 -19.11
C GLY A 75 -0.68 -7.76 -18.12
N LEU A 76 -0.89 -7.09 -17.00
CA LEU A 76 -1.82 -7.52 -15.96
C LEU A 76 -3.03 -6.57 -15.89
N ALA A 77 -3.74 -6.43 -17.01
CA ALA A 77 -4.89 -5.55 -17.07
C ALA A 77 -6.01 -6.01 -16.13
N ARG A 78 -6.92 -5.08 -15.79
CA ARG A 78 -8.01 -5.33 -14.83
C ARG A 78 -9.00 -6.40 -15.26
N ASP A 79 -9.03 -6.76 -16.53
CA ASP A 79 -9.89 -7.84 -17.02
C ASP A 79 -9.30 -9.23 -16.75
N SER A 80 -8.04 -9.31 -16.32
CA SER A 80 -7.47 -10.58 -15.88
C SER A 80 -7.78 -10.82 -14.41
N THR A 81 -7.84 -12.09 -13.99
CA THR A 81 -8.10 -12.41 -12.58
C THR A 81 -7.03 -11.85 -11.66
N LEU A 82 -5.76 -12.00 -12.03
CA LEU A 82 -4.66 -11.48 -11.20
C LEU A 82 -4.67 -9.96 -11.17
N GLY A 83 -4.91 -9.31 -12.32
CA GLY A 83 -4.98 -7.85 -12.37
C GLY A 83 -6.08 -7.32 -11.46
N GLN A 84 -7.23 -7.96 -11.44
CA GLN A 84 -8.35 -7.55 -10.60
C GLN A 84 -8.01 -7.70 -9.10
N VAL A 85 -7.39 -8.82 -8.72
CA VAL A 85 -7.00 -9.06 -7.32
C VAL A 85 -5.99 -8.00 -6.86
N LEU A 86 -5.00 -7.69 -7.68
CA LEU A 86 -3.99 -6.69 -7.35
C LEU A 86 -4.59 -5.28 -7.27
N HIS A 87 -5.50 -4.95 -8.19
CA HIS A 87 -6.21 -3.68 -8.13
C HIS A 87 -7.01 -3.56 -6.83
N ASP A 88 -7.77 -4.59 -6.49
CA ASP A 88 -8.61 -4.59 -5.29
C ASP A 88 -7.75 -4.45 -4.02
N TYR A 89 -6.63 -5.15 -3.98
CA TYR A 89 -5.70 -5.05 -2.86
C TYR A 89 -5.17 -3.63 -2.71
N PHE A 90 -4.65 -3.06 -3.78
CA PHE A 90 -4.03 -1.74 -3.72
C PHE A 90 -5.06 -0.66 -3.36
N ALA A 91 -6.25 -0.73 -3.95
CA ALA A 91 -7.32 0.22 -3.66
C ALA A 91 -7.74 0.12 -2.19
N TRP A 92 -7.92 -1.10 -1.68
CA TRP A 92 -8.27 -1.30 -0.28
C TRP A 92 -7.18 -0.80 0.66
N ALA A 93 -5.93 -1.17 0.41
CA ALA A 93 -4.80 -0.79 1.26
C ALA A 93 -4.63 0.73 1.30
N THR A 94 -4.74 1.38 0.15
CA THR A 94 -4.57 2.82 0.05
C THR A 94 -5.67 3.58 0.78
N THR A 95 -6.93 3.18 0.56
CA THR A 95 -8.08 3.94 1.08
C THR A 95 -8.50 3.53 2.49
N THR A 96 -8.18 2.33 2.91
CA THR A 96 -8.61 1.81 4.21
C THR A 96 -7.49 1.84 5.24
N THR A 97 -6.35 1.17 4.94
CA THR A 97 -5.26 1.08 5.91
C THR A 97 -4.43 2.34 5.99
N MET A 98 -3.95 2.80 4.85
CA MET A 98 -2.98 3.91 4.81
C MET A 98 -3.63 5.27 5.05
N ALA A 99 -4.91 5.41 4.74
CA ALA A 99 -5.65 6.66 4.96
C ALA A 99 -6.38 6.71 6.30
N ARG A 100 -6.38 5.63 7.08
CA ARG A 100 -7.21 5.53 8.29
C ARG A 100 -6.87 6.56 9.34
N TYR A 101 -5.59 6.81 9.57
CA TYR A 101 -5.13 7.72 10.63
C TYR A 101 -4.65 9.05 10.05
N HIS A 102 -5.46 9.62 9.17
CA HIS A 102 -5.09 10.84 8.44
C HIS A 102 -4.88 12.05 9.34
N GLU A 103 -5.47 12.07 10.54
CA GLU A 103 -5.35 13.21 11.44
C GLU A 103 -4.01 13.23 12.17
N SER A 104 -3.53 12.09 12.65
CA SER A 104 -2.26 12.02 13.37
C SER A 104 -1.65 10.63 13.32
N ALA A 105 -0.34 10.57 13.11
CA ALA A 105 0.41 9.32 13.22
C ALA A 105 0.40 8.78 14.65
N ASP A 106 0.16 9.64 15.63
CA ASP A 106 0.07 9.20 17.04
C ASP A 106 -1.15 8.33 17.31
N ASP A 107 -2.15 8.37 16.43
CA ASP A 107 -3.35 7.55 16.56
C ASP A 107 -3.12 6.10 16.15
N VAL A 108 -2.00 5.81 15.47
CA VAL A 108 -1.73 4.46 14.97
C VAL A 108 -1.37 3.54 16.13
N PRO A 109 -2.10 2.43 16.34
CA PRO A 109 -1.79 1.51 17.43
C PRO A 109 -0.50 0.74 17.19
N ASP A 110 0.14 0.31 18.27
CA ASP A 110 1.29 -0.58 18.18
C ASP A 110 0.84 -2.00 17.84
N GLY A 111 1.76 -2.79 17.33
CA GLY A 111 1.53 -4.21 17.13
C GLY A 111 0.65 -4.59 15.96
N LEU A 112 0.46 -3.69 15.02
CA LEU A 112 -0.28 -4.04 13.81
C LEU A 112 0.48 -5.07 12.98
N SER A 113 -0.27 -5.99 12.38
CA SER A 113 0.29 -6.98 11.45
C SER A 113 -0.01 -6.57 10.02
N ILE A 114 0.88 -6.93 9.09
CA ILE A 114 0.64 -6.69 7.66
C ILE A 114 -0.59 -7.50 7.26
N PRO A 115 -1.64 -6.83 6.72
CA PRO A 115 -2.84 -7.55 6.27
C PRO A 115 -2.50 -8.51 5.14
N ARG A 116 -3.12 -9.69 5.16
CA ARG A 116 -2.93 -10.69 4.11
C ARG A 116 -4.11 -10.68 3.15
N TRP A 117 -3.79 -10.71 1.87
CA TRP A 117 -4.77 -10.63 0.79
C TRP A 117 -4.59 -11.83 -0.14
N SER A 118 -5.70 -12.47 -0.50
CA SER A 118 -5.69 -13.64 -1.39
C SER A 118 -6.63 -13.41 -2.56
N TRP A 119 -6.87 -14.47 -3.31
CA TRP A 119 -7.82 -14.43 -4.43
C TRP A 119 -9.23 -14.04 -3.98
N GLY A 120 -9.59 -14.35 -2.75
CA GLY A 120 -10.89 -14.00 -2.17
C GLY A 120 -10.94 -12.68 -1.44
N GLY A 121 -9.85 -11.92 -1.43
CA GLY A 121 -9.76 -10.63 -0.75
C GLY A 121 -9.02 -10.71 0.58
N LEU A 122 -9.37 -9.82 1.50
CA LEU A 122 -8.71 -9.74 2.81
C LEU A 122 -8.91 -11.02 3.62
N GLU A 123 -7.80 -11.60 4.08
CA GLU A 123 -7.85 -12.80 4.92
C GLU A 123 -7.79 -12.47 6.40
N TYR A 124 -6.86 -11.58 6.79
CA TYR A 124 -6.73 -11.16 8.18
C TYR A 124 -5.87 -9.89 8.26
N GLY A 125 -5.75 -9.34 9.47
CA GLY A 125 -4.91 -8.18 9.70
C GLY A 125 -5.63 -6.86 9.54
N SER A 126 -6.96 -6.86 9.59
CA SER A 126 -7.73 -5.63 9.52
C SER A 126 -7.38 -4.71 10.69
N PRO A 127 -7.14 -3.42 10.46
CA PRO A 127 -6.89 -2.48 11.56
C PRO A 127 -8.09 -2.26 12.47
N ASP A 128 -9.27 -2.75 12.09
CA ASP A 128 -10.49 -2.64 12.90
C ASP A 128 -10.60 -3.71 13.96
N ARG A 129 -9.67 -4.59 14.01
CA ARG A 129 -9.67 -5.67 15.00
C ARG A 129 -9.03 -5.24 16.28
#